data_6c5890e74f3db392f6b4d9e7cf387018
#
_entry.id   6c5890e74f3db392f6b4d9e7cf387018
#
_cell.length_a   1.000
_cell.length_b   1.000
_cell.length_c   1.000
_cell.angle_alpha   90.00
_cell.angle_beta   90.00
_cell.angle_gamma   90.00
#
_symmetry.space_group_name_H-M   'P 1'
#
loop_
_entity.id
_entity.type
_entity.pdbx_description
1 polymer ?
#
loop_
_entity_poly.entity_id
_entity_poly.type
_entity_poly.pdbx_seq_one_letter_code
_entity_poly.pdbx_strand_id
1 'polypeptide(L)'
;VSGWRQFVSGFNEALTMAWRALAANKMRTLLTMLGIIIGIASVVSIVVVGDAAKQMVLADIRSIGTNTIDVYPGKDFGDDDPQYQQALKYDDLIAIQKQPWVASATPAVSQNLRLRYNNVDVAASANGVSGDYFNVYGMTFSEGNTFNQEQLNGRAQVVVLDSNTRRQLFPHKADVVGEVIL
;
A
#
# COMPACT_ATOMS: atom_id res chain seq x y z
N VAL A 1 -35.33 -15.68 52.52
CA VAL A 1 -36.11 -15.32 51.28
C VAL A 1 -36.67 -13.89 51.37
N SER A 2 -36.77 -13.29 52.54
CA SER A 2 -37.34 -11.92 52.70
C SER A 2 -36.39 -10.77 52.33
N GLY A 3 -35.09 -10.91 52.54
CA GLY A 3 -34.09 -9.85 52.25
C GLY A 3 -33.93 -9.49 50.79
N TRP A 4 -34.02 -10.47 49.89
CA TRP A 4 -33.91 -10.26 48.45
C TRP A 4 -35.07 -9.44 47.86
N ARG A 5 -36.29 -9.67 48.35
CA ARG A 5 -37.48 -8.91 47.94
C ARG A 5 -37.44 -7.45 48.40
N GLN A 6 -36.92 -7.18 49.60
CA GLN A 6 -36.72 -5.82 50.10
C GLN A 6 -35.62 -5.08 49.35
N PHE A 7 -34.54 -5.76 48.93
CA PHE A 7 -33.49 -5.17 48.13
C PHE A 7 -34.00 -4.80 46.72
N VAL A 8 -34.80 -5.67 46.09
CA VAL A 8 -35.36 -5.42 44.74
C VAL A 8 -36.41 -4.29 44.80
N SER A 9 -37.23 -4.20 45.85
CA SER A 9 -38.23 -3.10 45.98
C SER A 9 -37.53 -1.76 46.22
N GLY A 10 -36.48 -1.70 47.06
CA GLY A 10 -35.72 -0.48 47.30
C GLY A 10 -34.97 -0.01 46.05
N PHE A 11 -34.43 -0.95 45.25
CA PHE A 11 -33.79 -0.63 43.98
C PHE A 11 -34.78 -0.03 42.95
N ASN A 12 -36.00 -0.60 42.85
CA ASN A 12 -37.02 -0.06 41.95
C ASN A 12 -37.52 1.33 42.40
N GLU A 13 -37.64 1.57 43.70
CA GLU A 13 -37.99 2.92 44.22
C GLU A 13 -36.89 3.93 43.92
N ALA A 14 -35.61 3.57 44.12
CA ALA A 14 -34.48 4.43 43.79
C ALA A 14 -34.43 4.74 42.30
N LEU A 15 -34.70 3.75 41.45
CA LEU A 15 -34.71 3.92 40.00
C LEU A 15 -35.85 4.87 39.54
N THR A 16 -37.04 4.72 40.11
CA THR A 16 -38.19 5.60 39.81
C THR A 16 -37.96 7.03 40.30
N MET A 17 -37.35 7.22 41.46
CA MET A 17 -36.97 8.55 41.97
C MET A 17 -35.92 9.20 41.10
N ALA A 18 -34.89 8.45 40.67
CA ALA A 18 -33.86 8.94 39.76
C ALA A 18 -34.47 9.37 38.41
N TRP A 19 -35.36 8.56 37.84
CA TRP A 19 -36.07 8.91 36.61
C TRP A 19 -36.90 10.19 36.72
N ARG A 20 -37.65 10.34 37.81
CA ARG A 20 -38.43 11.56 38.09
C ARG A 20 -37.53 12.79 38.24
N ALA A 21 -36.39 12.67 38.93
CA ALA A 21 -35.43 13.75 39.11
C ALA A 21 -34.82 14.19 37.77
N LEU A 22 -34.48 13.23 36.89
CA LEU A 22 -34.01 13.50 35.54
C LEU A 22 -35.09 14.19 34.68
N ALA A 23 -36.33 13.73 34.77
CA ALA A 23 -37.47 14.31 34.05
C ALA A 23 -37.86 15.72 34.53
N ALA A 24 -37.65 16.03 35.82
CA ALA A 24 -37.91 17.34 36.37
C ALA A 24 -36.95 18.44 35.91
N ASN A 25 -35.69 18.05 35.56
CA ASN A 25 -34.63 18.97 35.11
C ASN A 25 -34.15 18.65 33.71
N LYS A 26 -35.02 18.56 32.72
CA LYS A 26 -34.76 18.10 31.34
C LYS A 26 -33.61 18.83 30.69
N MET A 27 -33.52 20.15 30.83
CA MET A 27 -32.46 20.94 30.19
C MET A 27 -31.05 20.63 30.75
N ARG A 28 -30.93 20.44 32.07
CA ARG A 28 -29.67 20.08 32.71
C ARG A 28 -29.21 18.66 32.27
N THR A 29 -30.17 17.73 32.30
CA THR A 29 -29.90 16.33 31.89
C THR A 29 -29.49 16.25 30.42
N LEU A 30 -30.17 16.98 29.55
CA LEU A 30 -29.86 17.00 28.11
C LEU A 30 -28.48 17.60 27.86
N LEU A 31 -28.10 18.71 28.51
CA LEU A 31 -26.80 19.33 28.37
C LEU A 31 -25.68 18.42 28.87
N THR A 32 -25.88 17.73 30.00
CA THR A 32 -24.84 16.81 30.53
C THR A 32 -24.67 15.58 29.64
N MET A 33 -25.77 14.98 29.15
CA MET A 33 -25.72 13.88 28.20
C MET A 33 -25.05 14.29 26.89
N LEU A 34 -25.38 15.46 26.35
CA LEU A 34 -24.78 15.99 25.14
C LEU A 34 -23.25 16.15 25.30
N GLY A 35 -22.82 16.69 26.44
CA GLY A 35 -21.39 16.82 26.74
C GLY A 35 -20.66 15.48 26.78
N ILE A 36 -21.26 14.46 27.40
CA ILE A 36 -20.67 13.11 27.46
C ILE A 36 -20.64 12.48 26.06
N ILE A 37 -21.72 12.58 25.29
CA ILE A 37 -21.77 12.04 23.92
C ILE A 37 -20.73 12.67 23.04
N ILE A 38 -20.61 14.01 23.05
CA ILE A 38 -19.57 14.71 22.26
C ILE A 38 -18.17 14.31 22.71
N GLY A 39 -17.93 14.22 24.03
CA GLY A 39 -16.64 13.81 24.57
C GLY A 39 -16.22 12.41 24.10
N ILE A 40 -17.11 11.43 24.24
CA ILE A 40 -16.84 10.05 23.80
C ILE A 40 -16.69 9.99 22.27
N ALA A 41 -17.58 10.63 21.52
CA ALA A 41 -17.52 10.66 20.07
C ALA A 41 -16.20 11.24 19.55
N SER A 42 -15.71 12.31 20.18
CA SER A 42 -14.43 12.93 19.83
C SER A 42 -13.26 11.98 20.04
N VAL A 43 -13.19 11.31 21.19
CA VAL A 43 -12.11 10.37 21.50
C VAL A 43 -12.14 9.17 20.54
N VAL A 44 -13.31 8.58 20.30
CA VAL A 44 -13.46 7.45 19.38
C VAL A 44 -13.05 7.87 17.96
N SER A 45 -13.47 9.06 17.50
CA SER A 45 -13.11 9.56 16.18
C SER A 45 -11.59 9.71 16.01
N ILE A 46 -10.88 10.25 17.00
CA ILE A 46 -9.42 10.42 16.96
C ILE A 46 -8.74 9.04 16.90
N VAL A 47 -9.19 8.07 17.70
CA VAL A 47 -8.61 6.72 17.71
C VAL A 47 -8.80 6.03 16.35
N VAL A 48 -10.03 6.09 15.79
CA VAL A 48 -10.33 5.47 14.50
C VAL A 48 -9.50 6.09 13.36
N VAL A 49 -9.39 7.42 13.34
CA VAL A 49 -8.57 8.12 12.33
C VAL A 49 -7.08 7.75 12.49
N GLY A 50 -6.60 7.67 13.73
CA GLY A 50 -5.22 7.25 14.02
C GLY A 50 -4.91 5.83 13.56
N ASP A 51 -5.81 4.88 13.81
CA ASP A 51 -5.66 3.50 13.36
C ASP A 51 -5.73 3.37 11.84
N ALA A 52 -6.62 4.12 11.18
CA ALA A 52 -6.71 4.15 9.73
C ALA A 52 -5.41 4.71 9.10
N ALA A 53 -4.89 5.82 9.62
CA ALA A 53 -3.63 6.39 9.16
C ALA A 53 -2.45 5.41 9.33
N LYS A 54 -2.37 4.73 10.49
CA LYS A 54 -1.36 3.70 10.75
C LYS A 54 -1.44 2.55 9.74
N GLN A 55 -2.64 2.08 9.42
CA GLN A 55 -2.83 1.00 8.45
C GLN A 55 -2.42 1.42 7.03
N MET A 56 -2.72 2.66 6.62
CA MET A 56 -2.25 3.20 5.34
C MET A 56 -0.74 3.22 5.25
N VAL A 57 -0.06 3.78 6.26
CA VAL A 57 1.42 3.82 6.29
C VAL A 57 2.03 2.42 6.27
N LEU A 58 1.47 1.47 7.03
CA LEU A 58 1.93 0.09 7.02
C LEU A 58 1.69 -0.62 5.68
N ALA A 59 0.60 -0.30 4.98
CA ALA A 59 0.34 -0.82 3.64
C ALA A 59 1.35 -0.27 2.63
N ASP A 60 1.64 1.04 2.68
CA ASP A 60 2.65 1.68 1.84
C ASP A 60 4.05 1.08 2.07
N ILE A 61 4.45 0.90 3.33
CA ILE A 61 5.73 0.27 3.67
C ILE A 61 5.80 -1.17 3.15
N ARG A 62 4.72 -1.94 3.27
CA ARG A 62 4.67 -3.31 2.74
C ARG A 62 4.74 -3.37 1.22
N SER A 63 4.18 -2.38 0.53
CA SER A 63 4.21 -2.30 -0.94
C SER A 63 5.61 -1.99 -1.49
N ILE A 64 6.47 -1.34 -0.70
CA ILE A 64 7.86 -1.03 -1.08
C ILE A 64 8.78 -2.26 -0.93
N GLY A 65 8.33 -3.33 -0.23
CA GLY A 65 9.14 -4.52 0.04
C GLY A 65 10.05 -4.32 1.24
N THR A 66 9.64 -4.81 2.41
CA THR A 66 10.35 -4.59 3.68
C THR A 66 11.68 -5.34 3.81
N ASN A 67 11.98 -6.27 2.89
CA ASN A 67 13.16 -7.13 2.92
C ASN A 67 14.00 -7.01 1.64
N THR A 68 13.88 -5.90 0.92
CA THR A 68 14.67 -5.64 -0.29
C THR A 68 15.83 -4.72 0.02
N ILE A 69 16.97 -4.97 -0.62
CA ILE A 69 18.15 -4.13 -0.59
C ILE A 69 18.45 -3.75 -2.03
N ASP A 70 18.41 -2.46 -2.31
CA ASP A 70 18.81 -1.94 -3.61
C ASP A 70 20.30 -1.59 -3.60
N VAL A 71 21.03 -2.11 -4.58
CA VAL A 71 22.46 -1.88 -4.74
C VAL A 71 22.68 -0.98 -5.95
N TYR A 72 23.25 0.19 -5.71
CA TYR A 72 23.56 1.17 -6.75
C TYR A 72 25.07 1.25 -7.00
N PRO A 73 25.50 1.50 -8.23
CA PRO A 73 26.89 1.80 -8.51
C PRO A 73 27.26 3.19 -7.97
N GLY A 74 28.45 3.35 -7.39
CA GLY A 74 28.92 4.63 -6.85
C GLY A 74 29.62 4.49 -5.51
N LYS A 75 30.16 5.61 -5.00
CA LYS A 75 30.76 5.68 -3.66
C LYS A 75 29.72 6.01 -2.59
N ASP A 76 28.80 6.90 -2.94
CA ASP A 76 27.76 7.40 -2.04
C ASP A 76 26.40 7.36 -2.73
N PHE A 77 25.32 7.45 -1.93
CA PHE A 77 23.96 7.49 -2.45
C PHE A 77 23.73 8.75 -3.31
N GLY A 78 23.38 8.55 -4.58
CA GLY A 78 23.16 9.64 -5.54
C GLY A 78 24.42 10.09 -6.29
N ASP A 79 25.50 9.31 -6.25
CA ASP A 79 26.70 9.56 -7.04
C ASP A 79 26.43 9.17 -8.52
N ASP A 80 26.30 10.19 -9.38
CA ASP A 80 26.04 10.04 -10.82
C ASP A 80 27.33 10.05 -11.68
N ASP A 81 28.50 9.81 -11.08
CA ASP A 81 29.76 9.81 -11.81
C ASP A 81 29.74 8.72 -12.91
N PRO A 82 29.94 9.10 -14.19
CA PRO A 82 29.89 8.17 -15.32
C PRO A 82 30.86 6.98 -15.21
N GLN A 83 31.96 7.13 -14.48
CA GLN A 83 32.94 6.03 -14.32
C GLN A 83 32.38 4.87 -13.48
N TYR A 84 31.35 5.09 -12.65
CA TYR A 84 30.72 4.04 -11.83
C TYR A 84 29.46 3.45 -12.48
N GLN A 85 28.89 4.06 -13.51
CA GLN A 85 27.63 3.60 -14.12
C GLN A 85 27.71 2.16 -14.65
N GLN A 86 28.92 1.65 -14.96
CA GLN A 86 29.14 0.27 -15.40
C GLN A 86 29.88 -0.58 -14.36
N ALA A 87 29.94 -0.15 -13.11
CA ALA A 87 30.67 -0.88 -12.06
C ALA A 87 30.03 -2.21 -11.71
N LEU A 88 28.68 -2.29 -11.75
CA LEU A 88 27.93 -3.52 -11.51
C LEU A 88 27.80 -4.34 -12.79
N LYS A 89 28.20 -5.61 -12.71
CA LYS A 89 28.16 -6.57 -13.84
C LYS A 89 27.19 -7.70 -13.56
N TYR A 90 26.77 -8.39 -14.60
CA TYR A 90 25.89 -9.54 -14.48
C TYR A 90 26.49 -10.68 -13.64
N ASP A 91 27.81 -10.83 -13.65
CA ASP A 91 28.52 -11.82 -12.83
C ASP A 91 28.39 -11.52 -11.32
N ASP A 92 28.27 -10.25 -10.94
CA ASP A 92 28.05 -9.83 -9.55
C ASP A 92 26.65 -10.26 -9.08
N LEU A 93 25.65 -10.15 -9.96
CA LEU A 93 24.30 -10.67 -9.69
C LEU A 93 24.32 -12.17 -9.41
N ILE A 94 25.02 -12.96 -10.26
CA ILE A 94 25.15 -14.40 -10.06
C ILE A 94 25.87 -14.74 -8.75
N ALA A 95 26.87 -13.95 -8.36
CA ALA A 95 27.59 -14.12 -7.12
C ALA A 95 26.68 -13.85 -5.89
N ILE A 96 25.82 -12.83 -5.96
CA ILE A 96 24.85 -12.48 -4.93
C ILE A 96 23.77 -13.56 -4.80
N GLN A 97 23.23 -14.04 -5.93
CA GLN A 97 22.21 -15.10 -5.94
C GLN A 97 22.65 -16.41 -5.31
N LYS A 98 23.96 -16.70 -5.31
CA LYS A 98 24.53 -17.90 -4.67
C LYS A 98 24.64 -17.81 -3.16
N GLN A 99 24.39 -16.66 -2.55
CA GLN A 99 24.49 -16.49 -1.11
C GLN A 99 23.29 -17.14 -0.39
N PRO A 100 23.50 -17.91 0.69
CA PRO A 100 22.43 -18.67 1.34
C PRO A 100 21.39 -17.80 2.05
N TRP A 101 21.70 -16.52 2.26
CA TRP A 101 20.80 -15.53 2.89
C TRP A 101 20.03 -14.67 1.87
N VAL A 102 20.28 -14.84 0.56
CA VAL A 102 19.57 -14.15 -0.51
C VAL A 102 18.47 -15.06 -1.05
N ALA A 103 17.23 -14.65 -0.88
CA ALA A 103 16.08 -15.40 -1.38
C ALA A 103 15.92 -15.26 -2.90
N SER A 104 16.12 -14.04 -3.43
CA SER A 104 16.10 -13.72 -4.85
C SER A 104 16.85 -12.42 -5.11
N ALA A 105 17.42 -12.26 -6.29
CA ALA A 105 18.04 -11.02 -6.74
C ALA A 105 17.75 -10.80 -8.22
N THR A 106 17.51 -9.55 -8.59
CA THR A 106 17.15 -9.16 -9.95
C THR A 106 17.97 -7.95 -10.39
N PRO A 107 18.46 -7.91 -11.63
CA PRO A 107 19.05 -6.71 -12.18
C PRO A 107 17.93 -5.73 -12.55
N ALA A 108 18.23 -4.44 -12.45
CA ALA A 108 17.36 -3.38 -12.94
C ALA A 108 18.18 -2.31 -13.65
N VAL A 109 17.73 -1.91 -14.84
CA VAL A 109 18.29 -0.79 -15.60
C VAL A 109 17.16 0.15 -15.96
N SER A 110 17.29 1.41 -15.55
CA SER A 110 16.26 2.43 -15.78
C SER A 110 16.63 3.33 -16.95
N GLN A 111 15.67 3.61 -17.80
CA GLN A 111 15.81 4.58 -18.88
C GLN A 111 14.52 5.38 -19.06
N ASN A 112 14.65 6.69 -19.22
CA ASN A 112 13.52 7.55 -19.58
C ASN A 112 13.26 7.49 -21.08
N LEU A 113 12.01 7.22 -21.45
CA LEU A 113 11.60 7.12 -22.85
C LEU A 113 10.17 7.68 -23.04
N ARG A 114 9.76 7.75 -24.28
CA ARG A 114 8.39 8.08 -24.65
C ARG A 114 7.70 6.85 -25.20
N LEU A 115 6.56 6.54 -24.63
CA LEU A 115 5.68 5.48 -25.10
C LEU A 115 4.61 6.09 -25.99
N ARG A 116 4.38 5.46 -27.12
CA ARG A 116 3.36 5.91 -28.08
C ARG A 116 2.39 4.78 -28.40
N TYR A 117 1.12 5.11 -28.31
CA TYR A 117 0.03 4.28 -28.79
C TYR A 117 -0.95 5.13 -29.61
N ASN A 118 -1.08 4.83 -30.90
CA ASN A 118 -1.84 5.65 -31.86
C ASN A 118 -1.38 7.13 -31.82
N ASN A 119 -2.26 8.04 -31.39
CA ASN A 119 -1.99 9.47 -31.27
C ASN A 119 -1.69 9.93 -29.84
N VAL A 120 -1.49 9.00 -28.90
CA VAL A 120 -1.19 9.30 -27.50
C VAL A 120 0.29 9.07 -27.25
N ASP A 121 0.99 10.10 -26.79
CA ASP A 121 2.40 10.05 -26.36
C ASP A 121 2.47 10.28 -24.86
N VAL A 122 3.15 9.39 -24.14
CA VAL A 122 3.35 9.47 -22.68
C VAL A 122 4.83 9.35 -22.37
N ALA A 123 5.35 10.30 -21.60
CA ALA A 123 6.70 10.18 -21.03
C ALA A 123 6.66 9.17 -19.87
N ALA A 124 7.55 8.18 -19.91
CA ALA A 124 7.64 7.13 -18.90
C ALA A 124 9.08 6.75 -18.60
N SER A 125 9.33 6.23 -17.42
CA SER A 125 10.57 5.54 -17.09
C SER A 125 10.38 4.04 -17.32
N ALA A 126 11.18 3.47 -18.22
CA ALA A 126 11.22 2.03 -18.44
C ALA A 126 12.32 1.40 -17.60
N ASN A 127 11.98 0.34 -16.89
CA ASN A 127 12.91 -0.48 -16.15
C ASN A 127 13.10 -1.82 -16.86
N GLY A 128 14.31 -2.08 -17.35
CA GLY A 128 14.71 -3.38 -17.86
C GLY A 128 14.98 -4.31 -16.67
N VAL A 129 14.16 -5.34 -16.51
CA VAL A 129 14.16 -6.22 -15.33
C VAL A 129 14.07 -7.68 -15.71
N SER A 130 14.42 -8.58 -14.79
CA SER A 130 14.14 -10.02 -14.95
C SER A 130 12.75 -10.41 -14.41
N GLY A 131 12.34 -11.67 -14.66
CA GLY A 131 11.05 -12.17 -14.17
C GLY A 131 10.89 -12.14 -12.64
N ASP A 132 11.99 -12.27 -11.91
CA ASP A 132 11.99 -12.26 -10.44
C ASP A 132 11.75 -10.88 -9.83
N TYR A 133 11.89 -9.82 -10.61
CA TYR A 133 11.67 -8.43 -10.16
C TYR A 133 10.33 -8.25 -9.46
N PHE A 134 9.27 -8.76 -10.04
CA PHE A 134 7.91 -8.61 -9.51
C PHE A 134 7.72 -9.36 -8.18
N ASN A 135 8.37 -10.50 -8.01
CA ASN A 135 8.37 -11.26 -6.78
C ASN A 135 9.17 -10.57 -5.68
N VAL A 136 10.35 -10.03 -6.02
CA VAL A 136 11.23 -9.30 -5.08
C VAL A 136 10.50 -8.07 -4.51
N TYR A 137 9.80 -7.32 -5.35
CA TYR A 137 9.04 -6.15 -4.92
C TYR A 137 7.60 -6.44 -4.49
N GLY A 138 7.18 -7.70 -4.48
CA GLY A 138 5.81 -8.09 -4.07
C GLY A 138 4.71 -7.50 -4.94
N MET A 139 5.01 -7.24 -6.22
CA MET A 139 4.06 -6.64 -7.14
C MET A 139 3.01 -7.64 -7.61
N THR A 140 1.77 -7.18 -7.73
CA THR A 140 0.64 -7.99 -8.22
C THR A 140 0.15 -7.45 -9.56
N PHE A 141 -0.35 -8.35 -10.41
CA PHE A 141 -0.90 -8.02 -11.71
C PHE A 141 -2.43 -7.95 -11.63
N SER A 142 -3.01 -6.90 -12.17
CA SER A 142 -4.47 -6.80 -12.34
C SER A 142 -4.92 -7.53 -13.61
N GLU A 143 -4.09 -7.54 -14.64
CA GLU A 143 -4.32 -8.20 -15.93
C GLU A 143 -2.98 -8.72 -16.47
N GLY A 144 -3.00 -9.84 -17.21
CA GLY A 144 -1.81 -10.43 -17.79
C GLY A 144 -0.94 -11.19 -16.77
N ASN A 145 0.33 -11.38 -17.13
CA ASN A 145 1.31 -12.13 -16.35
C ASN A 145 2.70 -11.49 -16.42
N THR A 146 3.61 -11.94 -15.55
CA THR A 146 5.02 -11.62 -15.64
C THR A 146 5.67 -12.27 -16.87
N PHE A 147 6.93 -11.91 -17.13
CA PHE A 147 7.75 -12.49 -18.19
C PHE A 147 8.06 -13.97 -17.89
N ASN A 148 7.92 -14.82 -18.89
CA ASN A 148 8.36 -16.21 -18.79
C ASN A 148 9.83 -16.35 -19.22
N GLN A 149 10.45 -17.49 -18.87
CA GLN A 149 11.87 -17.74 -19.15
C GLN A 149 12.17 -17.78 -20.66
N GLU A 150 11.22 -18.25 -21.48
CA GLU A 150 11.40 -18.28 -22.94
C GLU A 150 11.41 -16.87 -23.53
N GLN A 151 10.56 -15.99 -23.04
CA GLN A 151 10.51 -14.58 -23.45
C GLN A 151 11.80 -13.84 -23.06
N LEU A 152 12.35 -14.10 -21.88
CA LEU A 152 13.61 -13.53 -21.42
C LEU A 152 14.79 -14.02 -22.26
N ASN A 153 14.91 -15.32 -22.47
CA ASN A 153 15.98 -15.93 -23.25
C ASN A 153 15.90 -15.55 -24.75
N GLY A 154 14.67 -15.48 -25.27
CA GLY A 154 14.38 -15.11 -26.66
C GLY A 154 14.43 -13.61 -26.91
N ARG A 155 14.70 -12.78 -25.89
CA ARG A 155 14.66 -11.30 -25.98
C ARG A 155 13.36 -10.80 -26.61
N ALA A 156 12.22 -11.37 -26.18
CA ALA A 156 10.93 -10.96 -26.68
C ALA A 156 10.66 -9.50 -26.32
N GLN A 157 10.07 -8.77 -27.25
CA GLN A 157 9.68 -7.36 -27.05
C GLN A 157 8.36 -7.30 -26.29
N VAL A 158 8.42 -7.48 -24.98
CA VAL A 158 7.25 -7.49 -24.09
C VAL A 158 7.45 -6.47 -22.97
N VAL A 159 6.37 -5.85 -22.53
CA VAL A 159 6.37 -4.83 -21.48
C VAL A 159 5.22 -5.05 -20.52
N VAL A 160 5.46 -4.75 -19.26
CA VAL A 160 4.43 -4.64 -18.22
C VAL A 160 4.24 -3.16 -17.92
N LEU A 161 3.01 -2.69 -17.97
CA LEU A 161 2.67 -1.29 -17.70
C LEU A 161 2.20 -1.14 -16.26
N ASP A 162 2.61 -0.06 -15.61
CA ASP A 162 1.99 0.38 -14.38
C ASP A 162 0.57 0.93 -14.62
N SER A 163 -0.27 0.93 -13.59
CA SER A 163 -1.67 1.34 -13.68
C SER A 163 -1.85 2.79 -14.14
N ASN A 164 -0.88 3.67 -13.87
CA ASN A 164 -0.96 5.06 -14.27
C ASN A 164 -0.64 5.25 -15.75
N THR A 165 0.45 4.66 -16.23
CA THR A 165 0.83 4.65 -17.64
C THR A 165 -0.24 3.98 -18.51
N ARG A 166 -0.83 2.86 -18.03
CA ARG A 166 -1.95 2.21 -18.70
C ARG A 166 -3.13 3.17 -18.91
N ARG A 167 -3.55 3.88 -17.86
CA ARG A 167 -4.67 4.84 -17.96
C ARG A 167 -4.40 5.99 -18.92
N GLN A 168 -3.15 6.44 -18.99
CA GLN A 168 -2.76 7.53 -19.89
C GLN A 168 -2.70 7.08 -21.35
N LEU A 169 -2.12 5.90 -21.64
CA LEU A 169 -2.00 5.37 -23.00
C LEU A 169 -3.33 4.82 -23.53
N PHE A 170 -4.17 4.23 -22.66
CA PHE A 170 -5.40 3.52 -23.03
C PHE A 170 -6.62 4.05 -22.27
N PRO A 171 -6.99 5.34 -22.40
CA PRO A 171 -8.04 5.96 -21.58
C PRO A 171 -9.43 5.33 -21.77
N HIS A 172 -9.68 4.71 -22.93
CA HIS A 172 -10.98 4.17 -23.31
C HIS A 172 -10.99 2.67 -23.58
N LYS A 173 -9.91 1.96 -23.24
CA LYS A 173 -9.76 0.53 -23.52
C LYS A 173 -9.74 -0.29 -22.24
N ALA A 174 -10.62 -1.27 -22.13
CA ALA A 174 -10.72 -2.13 -20.94
C ALA A 174 -9.63 -3.21 -20.93
N ASP A 175 -9.41 -3.90 -22.05
CA ASP A 175 -8.40 -4.93 -22.21
C ASP A 175 -7.26 -4.40 -23.08
N VAL A 176 -6.03 -4.43 -22.53
CA VAL A 176 -4.82 -3.92 -23.18
C VAL A 176 -3.76 -5.00 -23.37
N VAL A 177 -4.02 -6.21 -22.92
CA VAL A 177 -3.07 -7.32 -23.06
C VAL A 177 -2.92 -7.70 -24.54
N GLY A 178 -1.68 -7.74 -25.02
CA GLY A 178 -1.37 -8.04 -26.42
C GLY A 178 -1.35 -6.84 -27.36
N GLU A 179 -1.57 -5.63 -26.86
CA GLU A 179 -1.42 -4.40 -27.67
C GLU A 179 0.06 -4.07 -27.90
N VAL A 180 0.32 -3.46 -29.04
CA VAL A 180 1.67 -3.04 -29.44
C VAL A 180 1.87 -1.55 -29.14
N ILE A 181 2.91 -1.24 -28.39
CA ILE A 181 3.33 0.12 -28.00
C ILE A 181 4.66 0.41 -28.71
N LEU A 182 4.84 1.62 -29.18
CA LEU A 182 6.04 2.11 -29.84
C LEU A 182 6.79 3.07 -28.93
#